data_09eb16762be2530bde8e0e4ce329b502
#
_entry.id   09eb16762be2530bde8e0e4ce329b502
#
_cell.length_a   1.000
_cell.length_b   1.000
_cell.length_c   1.000
_cell.angle_alpha   90.00
_cell.angle_beta   90.00
_cell.angle_gamma   90.00
#
_symmetry.space_group_name_H-M   'P 1'
#
loop_
_entity.id
_entity.type
_entity.pdbx_description
1 polymer ?
#
loop_
_entity_poly.entity_id
_entity_poly.type
_entity_poly.pdbx_seq_one_letter_code
_entity_poly.pdbx_strand_id
1 'polypeptide(L)'
;MLQYVGDVIVVNDGATDETSGILASNSAITVIEYHPNQGKGYALKKGFKCAAGKGFQYAITIDSDGQHLASDIGLFLDKIQQCPDSLIVGSRLLRQENMPGGNTFANKFSNFWYRLQTGINLPDTQSGFRLYPLHKISRMHFITNRYESELEMLVLSLIHI
;
A
#
# COMPACT_ATOMS: atom_id res chain seq x y z
N MET A 1 -4.93 12.37 7.77
CA MET A 1 -3.86 12.25 6.75
C MET A 1 -3.17 13.59 6.50
N LEU A 2 -3.85 14.60 5.99
CA LEU A 2 -3.25 15.90 5.59
C LEU A 2 -2.44 16.63 6.68
N GLN A 3 -2.70 16.37 7.95
CA GLN A 3 -1.88 16.92 9.03
C GLN A 3 -0.49 16.25 9.17
N TYR A 4 -0.27 15.10 8.52
CA TYR A 4 0.99 14.35 8.58
C TYR A 4 1.77 14.39 7.26
N VAL A 5 1.09 14.65 6.13
CA VAL A 5 1.68 14.71 4.79
C VAL A 5 1.06 15.86 4.00
N GLY A 6 1.87 16.51 3.15
CA GLY A 6 1.42 17.63 2.31
C GLY A 6 0.55 17.23 1.13
N ASP A 7 0.72 16.00 0.61
CA ASP A 7 0.01 15.50 -0.57
C ASP A 7 -0.66 14.16 -0.28
N VAL A 8 -1.95 14.09 -0.60
CA VAL A 8 -2.75 12.87 -0.52
C VAL A 8 -3.36 12.58 -1.88
N ILE A 9 -3.13 11.37 -2.38
CA ILE A 9 -3.74 10.85 -3.60
C ILE A 9 -4.74 9.77 -3.19
N VAL A 10 -6.00 9.96 -3.54
CA VAL A 10 -7.06 8.98 -3.31
C VAL A 10 -7.41 8.33 -4.65
N VAL A 11 -7.37 7.02 -4.71
CA VAL A 11 -7.79 6.27 -5.89
C VAL A 11 -9.15 5.62 -5.61
N ASN A 12 -10.18 6.09 -6.30
CA ASN A 12 -11.53 5.52 -6.24
C ASN A 12 -11.67 4.45 -7.33
N ASP A 13 -11.55 3.19 -6.92
CA ASP A 13 -11.60 2.01 -7.79
C ASP A 13 -13.05 1.58 -8.06
N GLY A 14 -13.84 2.48 -8.64
CA GLY A 14 -15.19 2.19 -9.09
C GLY A 14 -16.22 2.06 -7.97
N ALA A 15 -16.15 2.89 -6.92
CA ALA A 15 -17.21 2.97 -5.92
C ALA A 15 -18.55 3.36 -6.55
N THR A 16 -19.64 2.76 -6.07
CA THR A 16 -21.02 2.98 -6.56
C THR A 16 -21.90 3.68 -5.54
N ASP A 17 -21.33 4.11 -4.44
CA ASP A 17 -21.96 4.84 -3.35
C ASP A 17 -21.63 6.35 -3.41
N GLU A 18 -21.82 7.07 -2.32
CA GLU A 18 -21.57 8.51 -2.20
C GLU A 18 -20.09 8.90 -2.19
N THR A 19 -19.17 7.94 -2.28
CA THR A 19 -17.70 8.16 -2.18
C THR A 19 -17.22 9.21 -3.17
N SER A 20 -17.65 9.17 -4.44
CA SER A 20 -17.26 10.13 -5.48
C SER A 20 -17.65 11.56 -5.12
N GLY A 21 -18.87 11.76 -4.60
CA GLY A 21 -19.35 13.08 -4.16
C GLY A 21 -18.57 13.63 -2.97
N ILE A 22 -18.26 12.78 -2.01
CA ILE A 22 -17.44 13.13 -0.83
C ILE A 22 -16.03 13.53 -1.25
N LEU A 23 -15.40 12.77 -2.14
CA LEU A 23 -14.06 13.05 -2.62
C LEU A 23 -14.00 14.35 -3.43
N ALA A 24 -14.97 14.59 -4.31
CA ALA A 24 -15.06 15.82 -5.13
C ALA A 24 -15.21 17.09 -4.28
N SER A 25 -15.80 17.01 -3.10
CA SER A 25 -15.94 18.14 -2.19
C SER A 25 -14.65 18.54 -1.48
N ASN A 26 -13.59 17.73 -1.56
CA ASN A 26 -12.32 17.96 -0.86
C ASN A 26 -11.22 18.39 -1.83
N SER A 27 -10.99 19.70 -1.94
CA SER A 27 -9.96 20.26 -2.82
C SER A 27 -8.50 20.05 -2.36
N ALA A 28 -8.30 19.57 -1.13
CA ALA A 28 -6.96 19.36 -0.57
C ALA A 28 -6.33 18.01 -0.96
N ILE A 29 -7.04 17.18 -1.73
CA ILE A 29 -6.56 15.87 -2.17
C ILE A 29 -6.56 15.77 -3.69
N THR A 30 -5.70 14.92 -4.23
CA THR A 30 -5.74 14.52 -5.63
C THR A 30 -6.61 13.26 -5.75
N VAL A 31 -7.67 13.32 -6.54
CA VAL A 31 -8.56 12.18 -6.77
C VAL A 31 -8.29 11.57 -8.13
N ILE A 32 -8.15 10.25 -8.18
CA ILE A 32 -8.13 9.43 -9.40
C ILE A 32 -9.36 8.55 -9.33
N GLU A 33 -10.24 8.66 -10.32
CA GLU A 33 -11.48 7.90 -10.37
C GLU A 33 -11.67 7.23 -11.72
N TYR A 34 -12.22 6.03 -11.72
CA TYR A 34 -12.58 5.27 -12.93
C TYR A 34 -13.63 4.20 -12.62
N HIS A 35 -14.32 3.77 -13.63
CA HIS A 35 -15.29 2.68 -13.64
C HIS A 35 -15.03 1.76 -14.84
N PRO A 36 -15.32 0.45 -14.72
CA PRO A 36 -15.67 -0.32 -13.51
C PRO A 36 -14.47 -0.55 -12.61
N ASN A 37 -14.69 -1.15 -11.42
CA ASN A 37 -13.63 -1.63 -10.51
C ASN A 37 -12.64 -2.54 -11.24
N GLN A 38 -11.35 -2.21 -11.13
CA GLN A 38 -10.23 -2.92 -11.77
C GLN A 38 -9.38 -3.70 -10.75
N GLY A 39 -9.64 -3.49 -9.46
CA GLY A 39 -8.97 -4.14 -8.35
C GLY A 39 -7.80 -3.35 -7.77
N LYS A 40 -7.46 -3.71 -6.51
CA LYS A 40 -6.49 -3.00 -5.67
C LYS A 40 -5.13 -2.79 -6.36
N GLY A 41 -4.61 -3.81 -7.05
CA GLY A 41 -3.32 -3.70 -7.75
C GLY A 41 -3.35 -2.67 -8.88
N TYR A 42 -4.46 -2.57 -9.61
CA TYR A 42 -4.62 -1.54 -10.64
C TYR A 42 -4.69 -0.14 -10.02
N ALA A 43 -5.43 0.01 -8.91
CA ALA A 43 -5.52 1.26 -8.16
C ALA A 43 -4.13 1.72 -7.66
N LEU A 44 -3.33 0.81 -7.09
CA LEU A 44 -1.96 1.10 -6.67
C LEU A 44 -1.08 1.57 -7.82
N LYS A 45 -1.12 0.89 -8.97
CA LYS A 45 -0.36 1.30 -10.18
C LYS A 45 -0.73 2.71 -10.64
N LYS A 46 -2.01 3.06 -10.60
CA LYS A 46 -2.48 4.42 -10.94
C LYS A 46 -2.00 5.45 -9.95
N GLY A 47 -2.08 5.15 -8.66
CA GLY A 47 -1.57 6.03 -7.59
C GLY A 47 -0.06 6.26 -7.71
N PHE A 48 0.73 5.21 -7.91
CA PHE A 48 2.18 5.31 -8.09
C PHE A 48 2.56 6.11 -9.34
N LYS A 49 1.87 5.90 -10.46
CA LYS A 49 2.09 6.67 -11.69
C LYS A 49 1.81 8.16 -11.47
N CYS A 50 0.74 8.49 -10.76
CA CYS A 50 0.39 9.86 -10.43
C CYS A 50 1.46 10.48 -9.51
N ALA A 51 1.84 9.79 -8.44
CA ALA A 51 2.87 10.26 -7.51
C ALA A 51 4.23 10.49 -8.20
N ALA A 52 4.68 9.54 -9.02
CA ALA A 52 5.90 9.69 -9.81
C ALA A 52 5.82 10.86 -10.80
N GLY A 53 4.67 11.05 -11.46
CA GLY A 53 4.43 12.19 -12.36
C GLY A 53 4.44 13.56 -11.67
N LYS A 54 4.15 13.61 -10.37
CA LYS A 54 4.28 14.78 -9.51
C LYS A 54 5.71 14.98 -8.97
N GLY A 55 6.65 14.08 -9.27
CA GLY A 55 8.06 14.17 -8.87
C GLY A 55 8.35 13.60 -7.47
N PHE A 56 7.41 12.89 -6.84
CA PHE A 56 7.68 12.24 -5.57
C PHE A 56 8.66 11.08 -5.72
N GLN A 57 9.55 10.92 -4.75
CA GLN A 57 10.51 9.81 -4.70
C GLN A 57 9.92 8.58 -4.00
N TYR A 58 9.01 8.80 -3.07
CA TYR A 58 8.38 7.76 -2.27
C TYR A 58 6.87 7.91 -2.26
N ALA A 59 6.16 6.80 -2.10
CA ALA A 59 4.73 6.79 -1.83
C ALA A 59 4.44 5.89 -0.63
N ILE A 60 3.59 6.37 0.28
CA ILE A 60 3.05 5.54 1.37
C ILE A 60 1.62 5.18 1.00
N THR A 61 1.32 3.89 0.97
CA THR A 61 -0.05 3.39 0.82
C THR A 61 -0.68 3.15 2.18
N ILE A 62 -1.97 3.38 2.29
CA ILE A 62 -2.77 3.07 3.47
C ILE A 62 -4.18 2.69 3.03
N ASP A 63 -4.71 1.61 3.60
CA ASP A 63 -6.10 1.21 3.36
C ASP A 63 -7.05 2.12 4.13
N SER A 64 -8.23 2.42 3.54
CA SER A 64 -9.24 3.30 4.13
C SER A 64 -10.15 2.62 5.16
N ASP A 65 -9.82 1.40 5.57
CA ASP A 65 -10.61 0.56 6.49
C ASP A 65 -10.42 0.91 7.99
N GLY A 66 -9.57 1.89 8.28
CA GLY A 66 -9.29 2.35 9.64
C GLY A 66 -8.38 1.43 10.47
N GLN A 67 -7.82 0.35 9.89
CA GLN A 67 -6.91 -0.55 10.60
C GLN A 67 -5.54 0.08 10.90
N HIS A 68 -5.17 1.14 10.18
CA HIS A 68 -3.90 1.83 10.32
C HIS A 68 -4.10 3.29 10.74
N LEU A 69 -3.20 3.81 11.55
CA LEU A 69 -3.22 5.21 11.97
C LEU A 69 -2.29 6.05 11.08
N ALA A 70 -2.79 7.19 10.65
CA ALA A 70 -1.97 8.16 9.92
C ALA A 70 -0.82 8.74 10.77
N SER A 71 -0.92 8.70 12.10
CA SER A 71 0.17 9.08 13.02
C SER A 71 1.42 8.22 12.85
N ASP A 72 1.26 6.97 12.38
CA ASP A 72 2.38 6.03 12.25
C ASP A 72 3.22 6.30 10.99
N ILE A 73 2.82 7.25 10.14
CA ILE A 73 3.59 7.70 8.96
C ILE A 73 5.01 8.14 9.36
N GLY A 74 5.16 8.80 10.51
CA GLY A 74 6.47 9.22 11.02
C GLY A 74 7.47 8.08 11.11
N LEU A 75 7.04 6.89 11.52
CA LEU A 75 7.90 5.71 11.61
C LEU A 75 8.46 5.26 10.25
N PHE A 76 7.67 5.42 9.19
CA PHE A 76 8.13 5.12 7.82
C PHE A 76 9.16 6.14 7.35
N LEU A 77 8.95 7.43 7.66
CA LEU A 77 9.87 8.50 7.29
C LEU A 77 11.22 8.33 8.00
N ASP A 78 11.24 7.97 9.27
CA ASP A 78 12.47 7.67 10.00
C ASP A 78 13.19 6.44 9.42
N LYS A 79 12.42 5.41 9.08
CA LYS A 79 12.99 4.15 8.58
C LYS A 79 13.56 4.29 7.17
N ILE A 80 12.93 5.06 6.29
CA ILE A 80 13.40 5.23 4.91
C ILE A 80 14.73 6.02 4.86
N GLN A 81 15.00 6.88 5.83
CA GLN A 81 16.30 7.57 5.93
C GLN A 81 17.44 6.58 6.16
N GLN A 82 17.18 5.48 6.87
CA GLN A 82 18.16 4.43 7.14
C GLN A 82 18.31 3.45 5.96
N CYS A 83 17.20 3.22 5.21
CA CYS A 83 17.12 2.24 4.15
C CYS A 83 16.40 2.83 2.92
N PRO A 84 17.02 3.78 2.18
CA PRO A 84 16.34 4.59 1.16
C PRO A 84 15.82 3.80 -0.05
N ASP A 85 16.37 2.62 -0.30
CA ASP A 85 15.98 1.77 -1.43
C ASP A 85 15.04 0.63 -1.05
N SER A 86 14.59 0.60 0.21
CA SER A 86 13.82 -0.54 0.72
C SER A 86 12.31 -0.30 0.64
N LEU A 87 11.56 -1.37 0.32
CA LEU A 87 10.14 -1.45 0.59
C LEU A 87 9.93 -1.65 2.09
N ILE A 88 9.23 -0.73 2.74
CA ILE A 88 8.95 -0.80 4.18
C ILE A 88 7.51 -1.21 4.39
N VAL A 89 7.27 -2.23 5.22
CA VAL A 89 5.94 -2.77 5.52
C VAL A 89 5.59 -2.49 6.98
N GLY A 90 4.49 -1.82 7.21
CA GLY A 90 3.91 -1.63 8.54
C GLY A 90 3.16 -2.90 8.99
N SER A 91 3.62 -3.51 10.07
CA SER A 91 2.98 -4.71 10.61
C SER A 91 1.85 -4.36 11.57
N ARG A 92 0.72 -5.07 11.47
CA ARG A 92 -0.44 -4.95 12.38
C ARG A 92 -0.27 -5.71 13.71
N LEU A 93 0.83 -6.43 13.90
CA LEU A 93 1.02 -7.33 15.04
C LEU A 93 0.96 -6.63 16.42
N LEU A 94 1.21 -5.34 16.47
CA LEU A 94 1.12 -4.57 17.73
C LEU A 94 -0.32 -4.32 18.21
N ARG A 95 -1.35 -4.76 17.46
CA ARG A 95 -2.77 -4.54 17.78
C ARG A 95 -3.62 -5.81 17.72
N GLN A 96 -3.05 -6.96 18.06
CA GLN A 96 -3.74 -8.27 17.92
C GLN A 96 -5.01 -8.44 18.80
N GLU A 97 -5.32 -7.54 19.72
CA GLU A 97 -6.45 -7.70 20.64
C GLU A 97 -7.84 -7.70 19.98
N ASN A 98 -7.95 -7.27 18.70
CA ASN A 98 -9.24 -7.12 18.00
C ASN A 98 -9.33 -7.74 16.60
N MET A 99 -8.45 -8.68 16.23
CA MET A 99 -8.53 -9.31 14.92
C MET A 99 -9.55 -10.46 14.88
N PRO A 100 -10.51 -10.46 13.93
CA PRO A 100 -11.37 -11.62 13.68
C PRO A 100 -10.53 -12.85 13.30
N GLY A 101 -10.82 -14.00 13.88
CA GLY A 101 -10.02 -15.23 13.76
C GLY A 101 -9.80 -15.76 12.32
N GLY A 102 -10.67 -15.39 11.36
CA GLY A 102 -10.53 -15.77 9.95
C GLY A 102 -9.34 -15.12 9.23
N ASN A 103 -9.04 -13.86 9.55
CA ASN A 103 -7.91 -13.15 8.95
C ASN A 103 -6.55 -13.70 9.42
N THR A 104 -6.50 -14.31 10.60
CA THR A 104 -5.26 -14.89 11.15
C THR A 104 -4.79 -16.11 10.36
N PHE A 105 -5.73 -16.96 9.87
CA PHE A 105 -5.36 -18.15 9.08
C PHE A 105 -4.84 -17.76 7.69
N ALA A 106 -5.53 -16.86 6.99
CA ALA A 106 -5.11 -16.39 5.66
C ALA A 106 -3.74 -15.69 5.73
N ASN A 107 -3.50 -14.88 6.76
CA ASN A 107 -2.22 -14.21 6.97
C ASN A 107 -1.09 -15.23 7.29
N LYS A 108 -1.34 -16.20 8.17
CA LYS A 108 -0.37 -17.27 8.47
C LYS A 108 -0.05 -18.11 7.22
N PHE A 109 -1.05 -18.44 6.41
CA PHE A 109 -0.86 -19.18 5.16
C PHE A 109 -0.03 -18.37 4.15
N SER A 110 -0.36 -17.10 3.95
CA SER A 110 0.40 -16.19 3.06
C SER A 110 1.84 -16.00 3.54
N ASN A 111 2.05 -15.77 4.84
CA ASN A 111 3.38 -15.63 5.44
C ASN A 111 4.22 -16.91 5.30
N PHE A 112 3.59 -18.08 5.46
CA PHE A 112 4.25 -19.37 5.27
C PHE A 112 4.75 -19.54 3.82
N TRP A 113 3.89 -19.30 2.83
CA TRP A 113 4.26 -19.41 1.42
C TRP A 113 5.29 -18.36 1.00
N TYR A 114 5.16 -17.13 1.49
CA TYR A 114 6.17 -16.09 1.25
C TYR A 114 7.53 -16.50 1.80
N ARG A 115 7.60 -17.00 3.04
CA ARG A 115 8.83 -17.52 3.64
C ARG A 115 9.41 -18.70 2.86
N LEU A 116 8.56 -19.60 2.38
CA LEU A 116 9.01 -20.75 1.59
C LEU A 116 9.65 -20.32 0.26
N GLN A 117 9.09 -19.31 -0.39
CA GLN A 117 9.56 -18.80 -1.68
C GLN A 117 10.79 -17.88 -1.57
N THR A 118 10.89 -17.10 -0.51
CA THR A 118 11.88 -16.01 -0.39
C THR A 118 12.92 -16.25 0.69
N GLY A 119 12.69 -17.18 1.61
CA GLY A 119 13.51 -17.40 2.79
C GLY A 119 13.33 -16.32 3.88
N ILE A 120 12.52 -15.27 3.64
CA ILE A 120 12.34 -14.14 4.55
C ILE A 120 11.09 -14.33 5.40
N ASN A 121 11.21 -14.06 6.70
CA ASN A 121 10.09 -14.11 7.60
C ASN A 121 9.48 -12.71 7.78
N LEU A 122 8.37 -12.44 7.07
CA LEU A 122 7.57 -11.25 7.28
C LEU A 122 6.41 -11.57 8.23
N PRO A 123 6.20 -10.77 9.27
CA PRO A 123 5.12 -10.99 10.23
C PRO A 123 3.73 -10.71 9.65
N ASP A 124 3.62 -9.83 8.65
CA ASP A 124 2.35 -9.45 8.02
C ASP A 124 2.54 -9.12 6.53
N THR A 125 2.34 -10.12 5.66
CA THR A 125 2.44 -9.96 4.21
C THR A 125 1.19 -9.31 3.60
N GLN A 126 0.09 -9.20 4.36
CA GLN A 126 -1.19 -8.66 3.89
C GLN A 126 -1.45 -7.21 4.33
N SER A 127 -0.52 -6.59 5.06
CA SER A 127 -0.65 -5.19 5.43
C SER A 127 -0.63 -4.29 4.19
N GLY A 128 -1.63 -3.43 4.03
CA GLY A 128 -1.68 -2.41 2.99
C GLY A 128 -0.95 -1.12 3.36
N PHE A 129 -0.39 -1.05 4.58
CA PHE A 129 0.37 0.11 5.04
C PHE A 129 1.85 -0.07 4.72
N ARG A 130 2.28 0.51 3.60
CA ARG A 130 3.62 0.30 3.04
C ARG A 130 4.20 1.59 2.49
N LEU A 131 5.52 1.73 2.58
CA LEU A 131 6.27 2.77 1.87
C LEU A 131 7.04 2.14 0.70
N TYR A 132 6.89 2.76 -0.47
CA TYR A 132 7.50 2.31 -1.72
C TYR A 132 8.46 3.36 -2.28
N PRO A 133 9.72 3.00 -2.61
CA PRO A 133 10.60 3.84 -3.41
C PRO A 133 10.13 3.80 -4.88
N LEU A 134 9.59 4.92 -5.38
CA LEU A 134 8.91 4.98 -6.69
C LEU A 134 9.86 4.72 -7.86
N HIS A 135 11.14 5.07 -7.75
CA HIS A 135 12.14 4.79 -8.77
C HIS A 135 12.38 3.27 -8.99
N LYS A 136 12.18 2.45 -7.95
CA LYS A 136 12.23 0.99 -8.04
C LYS A 136 10.93 0.45 -8.62
N ILE A 137 9.80 0.89 -8.08
CA ILE A 137 8.47 0.47 -8.51
C ILE A 137 8.24 0.74 -10.00
N SER A 138 8.71 1.87 -10.53
CA SER A 138 8.56 2.22 -11.95
C SER A 138 9.30 1.29 -12.92
N ARG A 139 10.29 0.54 -12.43
CA ARG A 139 11.06 -0.45 -13.21
C ARG A 139 10.48 -1.85 -13.14
N MET A 140 9.54 -2.11 -12.23
CA MET A 140 8.93 -3.42 -12.04
C MET A 140 7.76 -3.61 -13.00
N HIS A 141 7.65 -4.81 -13.57
CA HIS A 141 6.53 -5.20 -14.42
C HIS A 141 5.56 -6.03 -13.58
N PHE A 142 4.44 -5.42 -13.20
CA PHE A 142 3.38 -6.09 -12.44
C PHE A 142 2.38 -6.74 -13.38
N ILE A 143 2.16 -8.03 -13.20
CA ILE A 143 1.25 -8.85 -14.01
C ILE A 143 -0.16 -8.81 -13.41
N THR A 144 -0.26 -8.88 -12.08
CA THR A 144 -1.53 -8.98 -11.37
C THR A 144 -2.19 -7.61 -11.15
N ASN A 145 -3.52 -7.59 -11.03
CA ASN A 145 -4.29 -6.36 -10.84
C ASN A 145 -5.17 -6.37 -9.58
N ARG A 146 -5.31 -7.51 -8.91
CA ARG A 146 -6.14 -7.66 -7.72
C ARG A 146 -5.30 -7.77 -6.45
N TYR A 147 -5.77 -8.48 -5.45
CA TYR A 147 -5.10 -8.62 -4.14
C TYR A 147 -3.73 -9.30 -4.24
N GLU A 148 -3.53 -10.16 -5.23
CA GLU A 148 -2.24 -10.83 -5.49
C GLU A 148 -1.12 -9.84 -5.79
N SER A 149 -1.45 -8.65 -6.26
CA SER A 149 -0.47 -7.61 -6.59
C SER A 149 0.37 -7.17 -5.39
N GLU A 150 -0.19 -7.18 -4.20
CA GLU A 150 0.56 -6.82 -2.99
C GLU A 150 1.63 -7.85 -2.66
N LEU A 151 1.34 -9.14 -2.86
CA LEU A 151 2.32 -10.21 -2.70
C LEU A 151 3.36 -10.17 -3.83
N GLU A 152 2.91 -9.95 -5.07
CA GLU A 152 3.78 -9.77 -6.23
C GLU A 152 4.79 -8.64 -6.01
N MET A 153 4.36 -7.49 -5.51
CA MET A 153 5.24 -6.35 -5.18
C MET A 153 6.27 -6.70 -4.12
N LEU A 154 5.89 -7.48 -3.09
CA LEU A 154 6.81 -7.95 -2.07
C LEU A 154 7.87 -8.88 -2.66
N VAL A 155 7.47 -9.85 -3.49
CA VAL A 155 8.40 -10.82 -4.12
C VAL A 155 9.33 -10.10 -5.10
N LEU A 156 8.80 -9.24 -5.97
CA LEU A 156 9.60 -8.51 -6.96
C LEU A 156 10.57 -7.53 -6.29
N SER A 157 10.20 -6.92 -5.15
CA SER A 157 11.11 -6.04 -4.41
C SER A 157 12.39 -6.75 -3.97
N LEU A 158 12.34 -8.06 -3.69
CA LEU A 158 13.50 -8.85 -3.30
C LEU A 158 14.41 -9.19 -4.47
N ILE A 159 13.88 -9.25 -5.69
CA ILE A 159 14.65 -9.60 -6.89
C ILE A 159 15.40 -8.37 -7.42
N HIS A 160 14.88 -7.17 -7.15
CA HIS A 160 15.37 -5.90 -7.71
C HIS A 160 16.06 -4.98 -6.69
N ILE A 161 16.30 -5.47 -5.47
CA ILE A 161 17.07 -4.74 -4.43
C ILE A 161 18.55 -5.09 -4.45
#